data_06c219c050b3294a25f46917cfb3c00f
#
_entry.id   06c219c050b3294a25f46917cfb3c00f
#
_cell.length_a   1.000
_cell.length_b   1.000
_cell.length_c   1.000
_cell.angle_alpha   90.00
_cell.angle_beta   90.00
_cell.angle_gamma   90.00
#
_symmetry.space_group_name_H-M   'P 1'
#
loop_
_entity.id
_entity.type
_entity.pdbx_description
1 polymer ?
#
loop_
_entity_poly.entity_id
_entity_poly.type
_entity_poly.pdbx_seq_one_letter_code
_entity_poly.pdbx_strand_id
1 'polypeptide(L)'
;MVDKRNMKIKKVFIRLLIGVFWTCLALEMPPLLLKIAWPVALNDTLWLLGPASCCALIIRWFYVQSLRNSNAVTKALYAISWLSLPVLILHLLFYSYVMAGKTYEVLYQDKEYEVVVDYAAFVTNSDYISIYKRWFGLKRRVYRGYYVGETDSLRSRKAIEYFLKRQK
;
A
#
# COMPACT_ATOMS: atom_id res chain seq x y z
N MET A 1 -2.80 -8.17 -42.82
CA MET A 1 -2.95 -6.71 -42.67
C MET A 1 -3.23 -6.42 -41.20
N VAL A 2 -2.25 -5.99 -40.42
CA VAL A 2 -2.44 -5.73 -38.99
C VAL A 2 -3.24 -4.43 -38.87
N ASP A 3 -4.40 -4.53 -38.22
CA ASP A 3 -5.32 -3.39 -38.05
C ASP A 3 -4.63 -2.25 -37.28
N LYS A 4 -4.40 -1.12 -37.95
CA LYS A 4 -3.78 0.10 -37.38
C LYS A 4 -4.52 0.59 -36.13
N ARG A 5 -5.81 0.31 -36.00
CA ARG A 5 -6.65 0.67 -34.86
C ARG A 5 -6.27 -0.13 -33.63
N ASN A 6 -6.07 -1.44 -33.77
CA ASN A 6 -5.62 -2.31 -32.69
C ASN A 6 -4.23 -1.94 -32.17
N MET A 7 -3.34 -1.46 -33.05
CA MET A 7 -2.00 -1.01 -32.67
C MET A 7 -2.02 0.28 -31.84
N LYS A 8 -2.92 1.22 -32.19
CA LYS A 8 -3.09 2.46 -31.41
C LYS A 8 -3.65 2.16 -30.01
N ILE A 9 -4.68 1.32 -29.88
CA ILE A 9 -5.28 0.93 -28.61
C ILE A 9 -4.24 0.26 -27.70
N LYS A 10 -3.44 -0.66 -28.22
CA LYS A 10 -2.36 -1.31 -27.47
C LYS A 10 -1.33 -0.31 -26.93
N LYS A 11 -0.94 0.68 -27.72
CA LYS A 11 0.01 1.72 -27.28
C LYS A 11 -0.57 2.61 -26.17
N VAL A 12 -1.84 3.00 -26.26
CA VAL A 12 -2.53 3.79 -25.24
C VAL A 12 -2.63 3.01 -23.94
N PHE A 13 -3.05 1.76 -24.00
CA PHE A 13 -3.17 0.88 -22.82
C PHE A 13 -1.85 0.74 -22.07
N ILE A 14 -0.72 0.59 -22.79
CA ILE A 14 0.59 0.47 -22.18
C ILE A 14 1.01 1.77 -21.50
N ARG A 15 0.77 2.91 -22.12
CA ARG A 15 1.07 4.22 -21.51
C ARG A 15 0.27 4.44 -20.24
N LEU A 16 -1.01 4.04 -20.23
CA LEU A 16 -1.84 4.07 -19.04
C LEU A 16 -1.29 3.16 -17.95
N LEU A 17 -0.92 1.92 -18.27
CA LEU A 17 -0.35 0.98 -17.30
C LEU A 17 0.95 1.49 -16.69
N ILE A 18 1.84 2.05 -17.50
CA ILE A 18 3.08 2.69 -17.02
C ILE A 18 2.73 3.90 -16.13
N GLY A 19 1.77 4.72 -16.53
CA GLY A 19 1.29 5.85 -15.73
C GLY A 19 0.76 5.39 -14.37
N VAL A 20 -0.10 4.38 -14.33
CA VAL A 20 -0.63 3.81 -13.09
C VAL A 20 0.51 3.32 -12.18
N PHE A 21 1.46 2.56 -12.72
CA PHE A 21 2.60 2.05 -11.95
C PHE A 21 3.41 3.17 -11.30
N TRP A 22 3.81 4.19 -12.08
CA TRP A 22 4.58 5.31 -11.56
C TRP A 22 3.78 6.17 -10.58
N THR A 23 2.48 6.34 -10.80
CA THR A 23 1.60 7.06 -9.87
C THR A 23 1.50 6.30 -8.54
N CYS A 24 1.28 4.98 -8.56
CA CYS A 24 1.27 4.17 -7.35
C CYS A 24 2.60 4.28 -6.60
N LEU A 25 3.72 4.13 -7.30
CA LEU A 25 5.05 4.23 -6.70
C LEU A 25 5.29 5.62 -6.06
N ALA A 26 4.94 6.69 -6.77
CA ALA A 26 5.08 8.05 -6.27
C ALA A 26 4.20 8.33 -5.04
N LEU A 27 2.99 7.75 -4.98
CA LEU A 27 2.08 7.90 -3.84
C LEU A 27 2.47 7.02 -2.65
N GLU A 28 3.19 5.93 -2.84
CA GLU A 28 3.70 5.10 -1.73
C GLU A 28 4.94 5.70 -1.05
N MET A 29 5.69 6.57 -1.72
CA MET A 29 6.90 7.19 -1.16
C MET A 29 6.61 8.11 0.06
N PRO A 30 5.61 9.01 0.06
CA PRO A 30 5.33 9.89 1.20
C PRO A 30 5.00 9.14 2.50
N PRO A 31 4.21 8.05 2.54
CA PRO A 31 4.02 7.26 3.74
C PRO A 31 5.31 6.71 4.33
N LEU A 32 6.21 6.23 3.48
CA LEU A 32 7.49 5.66 3.90
C LEU A 32 8.43 6.73 4.46
N LEU A 33 8.57 7.87 3.78
CA LEU A 33 9.54 8.91 4.14
C LEU A 33 9.02 9.87 5.21
N LEU A 34 7.75 10.27 5.13
CA LEU A 34 7.18 11.34 5.96
C LEU A 34 6.23 10.82 7.04
N LYS A 35 6.05 9.50 7.16
CA LYS A 35 5.11 8.86 8.11
C LYS A 35 3.66 9.37 7.94
N ILE A 36 3.29 9.73 6.69
CA ILE A 36 1.94 10.16 6.34
C ILE A 36 1.08 8.90 6.16
N ALA A 37 -0.12 8.90 6.72
CA ALA A 37 -1.10 7.84 6.46
C ALA A 37 -2.12 8.34 5.44
N TRP A 38 -2.26 7.61 4.35
CA TRP A 38 -3.32 7.83 3.38
C TRP A 38 -4.69 7.38 3.92
N PRO A 39 -5.79 7.92 3.41
CA PRO A 39 -7.11 7.33 3.63
C PRO A 39 -7.10 5.84 3.27
N VAL A 40 -7.82 5.01 4.04
CA VAL A 40 -7.81 3.55 3.90
C VAL A 40 -8.10 3.13 2.45
N ALA A 41 -9.15 3.69 1.84
CA ALA A 41 -9.52 3.37 0.46
C ALA A 41 -8.40 3.65 -0.56
N LEU A 42 -7.64 4.75 -0.38
CA LEU A 42 -6.51 5.06 -1.25
C LEU A 42 -5.36 4.07 -1.03
N ASN A 43 -5.05 3.78 0.23
CA ASN A 43 -4.01 2.82 0.58
C ASN A 43 -4.32 1.43 -0.01
N ASP A 44 -5.55 0.94 0.14
CA ASP A 44 -5.97 -0.36 -0.41
C ASP A 44 -5.90 -0.39 -1.93
N THR A 45 -6.30 0.72 -2.57
CA THR A 45 -6.19 0.86 -4.03
C THR A 45 -4.74 0.79 -4.50
N LEU A 46 -3.80 1.44 -3.81
CA LEU A 46 -2.38 1.42 -4.15
C LEU A 46 -1.79 0.01 -3.98
N TRP A 47 -2.14 -0.68 -2.88
CA TRP A 47 -1.70 -2.06 -2.62
C TRP A 47 -2.23 -3.09 -3.63
N LEU A 48 -3.34 -2.81 -4.28
CA LEU A 48 -3.89 -3.63 -5.35
C LEU A 48 -3.28 -3.27 -6.72
N LEU A 49 -3.33 -1.99 -7.09
CA LEU A 49 -2.95 -1.53 -8.44
C LEU A 49 -1.44 -1.52 -8.67
N GLY A 50 -0.63 -1.22 -7.64
CA GLY A 50 0.82 -1.18 -7.73
C GLY A 50 1.40 -2.54 -8.17
N PRO A 51 1.23 -3.61 -7.38
CA PRO A 51 1.71 -4.94 -7.74
C PRO A 51 1.09 -5.48 -9.04
N ALA A 52 -0.21 -5.27 -9.28
CA ALA A 52 -0.87 -5.72 -10.50
C ALA A 52 -0.29 -5.07 -11.76
N SER A 53 -0.05 -3.75 -11.73
CA SER A 53 0.57 -3.03 -12.85
C SER A 53 2.02 -3.45 -13.06
N CYS A 54 2.77 -3.71 -11.99
CA CYS A 54 4.14 -4.22 -12.04
C CYS A 54 4.21 -5.59 -12.73
N CYS A 55 3.38 -6.55 -12.30
CA CYS A 55 3.30 -7.88 -12.92
C CYS A 55 2.95 -7.79 -14.41
N ALA A 56 1.96 -6.98 -14.78
CA ALA A 56 1.57 -6.81 -16.17
C ALA A 56 2.69 -6.19 -17.03
N LEU A 57 3.46 -5.25 -16.49
CA LEU A 57 4.62 -4.65 -17.16
C LEU A 57 5.75 -5.66 -17.33
N ILE A 58 6.05 -6.49 -16.33
CA ILE A 58 7.07 -7.54 -16.37
C ILE A 58 6.74 -8.56 -17.49
N ILE A 59 5.52 -9.13 -17.46
CA ILE A 59 5.08 -10.12 -18.47
C ILE A 59 5.17 -9.51 -19.87
N ARG A 60 4.70 -8.27 -20.01
CA ARG A 60 4.76 -7.59 -21.29
C ARG A 60 6.19 -7.33 -21.76
N TRP A 61 7.09 -6.91 -20.88
CA TRP A 61 8.49 -6.64 -21.25
C TRP A 61 9.14 -7.91 -21.81
N PHE A 62 9.01 -9.05 -21.11
CA PHE A 62 9.55 -10.32 -21.59
C PHE A 62 8.86 -10.82 -22.86
N TYR A 63 7.55 -10.59 -23.02
CA TYR A 63 6.85 -10.86 -24.26
C TYR A 63 7.47 -10.13 -25.45
N VAL A 64 7.70 -8.82 -25.32
CA VAL A 64 8.32 -8.02 -26.39
C VAL A 64 9.74 -8.49 -26.68
N GLN A 65 10.52 -8.85 -25.65
CA GLN A 65 11.86 -9.39 -25.84
C GLN A 65 11.84 -10.75 -26.57
N SER A 66 10.90 -11.62 -26.24
CA SER A 66 10.75 -12.92 -26.91
C SER A 66 10.35 -12.80 -28.38
N LEU A 67 9.67 -11.72 -28.76
CA LEU A 67 9.36 -11.42 -30.17
C LEU A 67 10.56 -10.85 -30.94
N ARG A 68 11.41 -10.06 -30.26
CA ARG A 68 12.61 -9.45 -30.87
C ARG A 68 13.75 -10.46 -31.03
N ASN A 69 13.98 -11.21 -29.98
CA ASN A 69 15.06 -12.21 -29.91
C ASN A 69 14.42 -13.59 -29.71
N SER A 70 14.19 -14.30 -30.80
CA SER A 70 13.51 -15.61 -30.79
C SER A 70 14.42 -16.77 -30.32
N ASN A 71 15.37 -16.50 -29.40
CA ASN A 71 16.20 -17.53 -28.80
C ASN A 71 15.49 -18.26 -27.64
N ALA A 72 15.99 -19.43 -27.28
CA ALA A 72 15.41 -20.27 -26.24
C ALA A 72 15.38 -19.54 -24.87
N VAL A 73 16.39 -18.73 -24.57
CA VAL A 73 16.51 -18.02 -23.31
C VAL A 73 15.40 -16.99 -23.15
N THR A 74 15.13 -16.15 -24.16
CA THR A 74 14.07 -15.13 -24.07
C THR A 74 12.68 -15.75 -24.00
N LYS A 75 12.45 -16.90 -24.66
CA LYS A 75 11.20 -17.65 -24.55
C LYS A 75 11.03 -18.26 -23.15
N ALA A 76 12.10 -18.80 -22.58
CA ALA A 76 12.08 -19.32 -21.21
C ALA A 76 11.82 -18.20 -20.18
N LEU A 77 12.47 -17.04 -20.32
CA LEU A 77 12.23 -15.89 -19.45
C LEU A 77 10.79 -15.37 -19.56
N TYR A 78 10.21 -15.37 -20.76
CA TYR A 78 8.79 -15.05 -20.93
C TYR A 78 7.89 -16.06 -20.22
N ALA A 79 8.14 -17.36 -20.37
CA ALA A 79 7.39 -18.39 -19.64
C ALA A 79 7.52 -18.22 -18.11
N ILE A 80 8.73 -17.96 -17.61
CA ILE A 80 9.01 -17.73 -16.20
C ILE A 80 8.28 -16.46 -15.69
N SER A 81 8.16 -15.41 -16.52
CA SER A 81 7.49 -14.16 -16.11
C SER A 81 6.02 -14.37 -15.73
N TRP A 82 5.36 -15.42 -16.24
CA TRP A 82 4.02 -15.80 -15.85
C TRP A 82 3.91 -16.26 -14.39
N LEU A 83 5.02 -16.68 -13.76
CA LEU A 83 5.06 -17.00 -12.33
C LEU A 83 4.82 -15.77 -11.44
N SER A 84 4.92 -14.56 -12.00
CA SER A 84 4.52 -13.35 -11.26
C SER A 84 3.03 -13.31 -10.92
N LEU A 85 2.15 -14.01 -11.67
CA LEU A 85 0.72 -14.07 -11.37
C LEU A 85 0.40 -14.87 -10.11
N PRO A 86 0.89 -16.10 -9.89
CA PRO A 86 0.75 -16.78 -8.61
C PRO A 86 1.29 -15.96 -7.44
N VAL A 87 2.43 -15.29 -7.60
CA VAL A 87 2.98 -14.40 -6.57
C VAL A 87 2.04 -13.24 -6.27
N LEU A 88 1.45 -12.61 -7.30
CA LEU A 88 0.44 -11.57 -7.12
C LEU A 88 -0.80 -12.11 -6.38
N ILE A 89 -1.30 -13.29 -6.75
CA ILE A 89 -2.44 -13.92 -6.09
C ILE A 89 -2.13 -14.17 -4.61
N LEU A 90 -0.96 -14.74 -4.30
CA LEU A 90 -0.53 -14.96 -2.93
C LEU A 90 -0.40 -13.65 -2.15
N HIS A 91 0.12 -12.59 -2.76
CA HIS A 91 0.18 -11.26 -2.17
C HIS A 91 -1.21 -10.73 -1.82
N LEU A 92 -2.16 -10.83 -2.75
CA LEU A 92 -3.55 -10.38 -2.54
C LEU A 92 -4.26 -11.19 -1.45
N LEU A 93 -4.08 -12.51 -1.43
CA LEU A 93 -4.62 -13.38 -0.39
C LEU A 93 -4.04 -13.05 0.99
N PHE A 94 -2.72 -12.87 1.06
CA PHE A 94 -2.05 -12.47 2.30
C PHE A 94 -2.51 -11.10 2.77
N TYR A 95 -2.59 -10.12 1.87
CA TYR A 95 -3.10 -8.78 2.18
C TYR A 95 -4.54 -8.86 2.70
N SER A 96 -5.42 -9.56 2.01
CA SER A 96 -6.82 -9.75 2.43
C SER A 96 -6.91 -10.43 3.79
N TYR A 97 -6.09 -11.45 4.05
CA TYR A 97 -6.04 -12.14 5.34
C TYR A 97 -5.58 -11.21 6.47
N VAL A 98 -4.51 -10.44 6.25
CA VAL A 98 -4.00 -9.47 7.22
C VAL A 98 -5.02 -8.36 7.49
N MET A 99 -5.71 -7.87 6.46
CA MET A 99 -6.73 -6.81 6.62
C MET A 99 -8.00 -7.32 7.29
N ALA A 100 -8.44 -8.55 7.00
CA ALA A 100 -9.59 -9.16 7.65
C ALA A 100 -9.37 -9.40 9.16
N GLY A 101 -8.11 -9.65 9.57
CA GLY A 101 -7.76 -9.85 10.96
C GLY A 101 -7.49 -8.56 11.74
N LYS A 102 -7.38 -7.40 11.07
CA LYS A 102 -7.17 -6.12 11.74
C LYS A 102 -8.47 -5.57 12.30
N THR A 103 -8.55 -5.56 13.61
CA THR A 103 -9.54 -4.75 14.32
C THR A 103 -8.86 -3.50 14.85
N TYR A 104 -9.44 -2.34 14.56
CA TYR A 104 -8.94 -1.07 15.10
C TYR A 104 -10.08 -0.31 15.77
N GLU A 105 -9.76 0.37 16.85
CA GLU A 105 -10.68 1.21 17.59
C GLU A 105 -10.15 2.64 17.60
N VAL A 106 -11.01 3.59 17.30
CA VAL A 106 -10.70 5.01 17.43
C VAL A 106 -11.05 5.46 18.85
N LEU A 107 -10.04 5.59 19.70
CA LEU A 107 -10.24 6.04 21.10
C LEU A 107 -10.59 7.52 21.18
N TYR A 108 -10.04 8.34 20.31
CA TYR A 108 -10.25 9.77 20.26
C TYR A 108 -10.07 10.32 18.86
N GLN A 109 -10.93 11.25 18.48
CA GLN A 109 -10.82 11.96 17.20
C GLN A 109 -11.35 13.38 17.34
N ASP A 110 -10.52 14.35 16.94
CA ASP A 110 -10.91 15.74 16.78
C ASP A 110 -10.38 16.33 15.47
N LYS A 111 -10.38 17.67 15.34
CA LYS A 111 -9.87 18.35 14.13
C LYS A 111 -8.34 18.21 13.97
N GLU A 112 -7.61 18.01 15.06
CA GLU A 112 -6.14 18.05 15.09
C GLU A 112 -5.51 16.68 15.34
N TYR A 113 -6.14 15.86 16.18
CA TYR A 113 -5.60 14.55 16.58
C TYR A 113 -6.58 13.41 16.31
N GLU A 114 -6.02 12.24 16.08
CA GLU A 114 -6.73 10.97 16.03
C GLU A 114 -5.87 9.92 16.73
N VAL A 115 -6.46 9.21 17.68
CA VAL A 115 -5.83 8.13 18.43
C VAL A 115 -6.52 6.83 18.06
N VAL A 116 -5.74 5.90 17.53
CA VAL A 116 -6.22 4.61 17.06
C VAL A 116 -5.47 3.51 17.80
N VAL A 117 -6.20 2.53 18.29
CA VAL A 117 -5.65 1.27 18.78
C VAL A 117 -5.81 0.21 17.70
N ASP A 118 -4.70 -0.39 17.32
CA ASP A 118 -4.66 -1.58 16.45
C ASP A 118 -4.58 -2.80 17.37
N TYR A 119 -5.66 -3.54 17.51
CA TYR A 119 -5.65 -4.81 18.24
C TYR A 119 -4.88 -5.86 17.46
N ALA A 120 -4.12 -6.67 18.20
CA ALA A 120 -3.28 -7.71 17.63
C ALA A 120 -4.10 -8.66 16.76
N ALA A 121 -3.95 -8.55 15.45
CA ALA A 121 -4.35 -9.58 14.53
C ALA A 121 -3.27 -10.67 14.54
N PHE A 122 -3.61 -11.84 14.07
CA PHE A 122 -2.82 -13.10 14.01
C PHE A 122 -1.29 -13.02 13.86
N VAL A 123 -0.74 -11.85 13.52
CA VAL A 123 0.68 -11.64 13.19
C VAL A 123 1.48 -11.05 14.37
N THR A 124 0.84 -10.37 15.31
CA THR A 124 1.53 -9.74 16.46
C THR A 124 0.78 -10.03 17.76
N ASN A 125 1.50 -10.47 18.77
CA ASN A 125 0.93 -10.76 20.11
C ASN A 125 0.72 -9.50 20.97
N SER A 126 0.77 -8.30 20.38
CA SER A 126 0.71 -7.04 21.12
C SER A 126 -0.15 -6.02 20.40
N ASP A 127 -1.04 -5.40 21.15
CA ASP A 127 -1.84 -4.29 20.69
C ASP A 127 -0.97 -3.03 20.56
N TYR A 128 -1.22 -2.23 19.55
CA TYR A 128 -0.48 -1.01 19.30
C TYR A 128 -1.39 0.20 19.35
N ILE A 129 -0.89 1.29 19.92
CA ILE A 129 -1.54 2.59 19.86
C ILE A 129 -0.77 3.50 18.92
N SER A 130 -1.51 4.19 18.06
CA SER A 130 -0.99 5.18 17.13
C SER A 130 -1.69 6.52 17.32
N ILE A 131 -0.90 7.59 17.46
CA ILE A 131 -1.41 8.95 17.50
C ILE A 131 -1.08 9.62 16.17
N TYR A 132 -2.11 10.10 15.51
CA TYR A 132 -1.99 10.85 14.25
C TYR A 132 -2.32 12.32 14.48
N LYS A 133 -1.50 13.19 13.90
CA LYS A 133 -1.85 14.62 13.74
C LYS A 133 -2.50 14.78 12.37
N ARG A 134 -3.69 15.40 12.35
CA ARG A 134 -4.47 15.65 11.13
C ARG A 134 -4.06 16.99 10.53
N TRP A 135 -3.92 17.02 9.21
CA TRP A 135 -3.59 18.21 8.45
C TRP A 135 -4.21 18.11 7.04
N PHE A 136 -5.14 19.01 6.72
CA PHE A 136 -5.83 19.06 5.41
C PHE A 136 -6.30 17.71 4.86
N GLY A 137 -6.95 16.89 5.70
CA GLY A 137 -7.43 15.56 5.29
C GLY A 137 -6.38 14.45 5.27
N LEU A 138 -5.11 14.80 5.47
CA LEU A 138 -4.02 13.85 5.66
C LEU A 138 -3.80 13.57 7.14
N LYS A 139 -3.20 12.42 7.43
CA LYS A 139 -2.84 12.01 8.80
C LYS A 139 -1.34 11.76 8.85
N ARG A 140 -0.63 12.47 9.73
CA ARG A 140 0.77 12.20 10.01
C ARG A 140 0.89 11.48 11.34
N ARG A 141 1.51 10.30 11.33
CA ARG A 141 1.78 9.56 12.57
C ARG A 141 2.86 10.27 13.38
N VAL A 142 2.50 10.72 14.57
CA VAL A 142 3.40 11.41 15.50
C VAL A 142 3.91 10.49 16.61
N TYR A 143 3.16 9.41 16.92
CA TYR A 143 3.55 8.40 17.88
C TYR A 143 3.04 7.02 17.47
N ARG A 144 3.81 5.98 17.79
CA ARG A 144 3.39 4.58 17.77
C ARG A 144 4.10 3.84 18.91
N GLY A 145 3.35 3.12 19.71
CA GLY A 145 3.86 2.32 20.82
C GLY A 145 2.94 1.16 21.13
N TYR A 146 3.31 0.37 22.13
CA TYR A 146 2.44 -0.67 22.65
C TYR A 146 1.26 -0.05 23.38
N TYR A 147 0.08 -0.67 23.22
CA TYR A 147 -1.09 -0.30 24.00
C TYR A 147 -0.93 -0.87 25.42
N VAL A 148 -0.80 -0.01 26.41
CA VAL A 148 -0.72 -0.34 27.83
C VAL A 148 -1.74 0.50 28.58
N GLY A 149 -2.17 0.05 29.76
CA GLY A 149 -3.26 0.70 30.52
C GLY A 149 -3.12 2.22 30.72
N GLU A 150 -1.88 2.75 30.76
CA GLU A 150 -1.67 4.21 30.80
C GLU A 150 -2.15 4.93 29.56
N THR A 151 -2.23 4.27 28.42
CA THR A 151 -2.69 4.84 27.15
C THR A 151 -4.20 4.92 27.04
N ASP A 152 -4.95 4.25 27.91
CA ASP A 152 -6.42 4.37 28.00
C ASP A 152 -6.87 5.80 28.36
N SER A 153 -6.00 6.57 29.00
CA SER A 153 -6.26 7.96 29.35
C SER A 153 -6.25 8.93 28.14
N LEU A 154 -5.77 8.46 26.96
CA LEU A 154 -5.63 9.28 25.74
C LEU A 154 -6.99 9.55 25.04
N ARG A 155 -8.03 9.77 25.82
CA ARG A 155 -9.40 10.09 25.37
C ARG A 155 -9.70 11.59 25.36
N SER A 156 -8.69 12.44 25.58
CA SER A 156 -8.85 13.89 25.54
C SER A 156 -7.62 14.56 24.92
N ARG A 157 -7.83 15.71 24.28
CA ARG A 157 -6.75 16.50 23.67
C ARG A 157 -5.66 16.86 24.68
N LYS A 158 -6.03 17.27 25.88
CA LYS A 158 -5.07 17.64 26.94
C LYS A 158 -4.18 16.46 27.35
N ALA A 159 -4.76 15.27 27.47
CA ALA A 159 -4.01 14.05 27.77
C ALA A 159 -3.03 13.68 26.63
N ILE A 160 -3.45 13.81 25.38
CA ILE A 160 -2.61 13.56 24.22
C ILE A 160 -1.42 14.51 24.17
N GLU A 161 -1.65 15.82 24.32
CA GLU A 161 -0.60 16.84 24.32
C GLU A 161 0.38 16.64 25.49
N TYR A 162 -0.11 16.30 26.68
CA TYR A 162 0.71 15.97 27.83
C TYR A 162 1.58 14.72 27.59
N PHE A 163 0.97 13.67 27.06
CA PHE A 163 1.67 12.43 26.71
C PHE A 163 2.78 12.68 25.69
N LEU A 164 2.48 13.39 24.60
CA LEU A 164 3.46 13.72 23.57
C LEU A 164 4.62 14.59 24.06
N LYS A 165 4.40 15.43 25.07
CA LYS A 165 5.47 16.21 25.72
C LYS A 165 6.43 15.33 26.52
N ARG A 166 5.95 14.25 27.13
CA ARG A 166 6.78 13.31 27.92
C ARG A 166 7.60 12.37 27.05
N GLN A 167 7.23 12.20 25.78
CA GLN A 167 7.92 11.31 24.82
C GLN A 167 9.02 12.03 24.01
N LYS A 168 9.19 13.35 24.17
CA LYS A 168 10.29 14.13 23.60
C LYS A 168 11.46 14.16 24.55
#